data_7aeb788e1ce47cea58e2035b6f3223f4
#
_entry.id   7aeb788e1ce47cea58e2035b6f3223f4
#
_cell.length_a   1.000
_cell.length_b   1.000
_cell.length_c   1.000
_cell.angle_alpha   90.00
_cell.angle_beta   90.00
_cell.angle_gamma   90.00
#
_symmetry.space_group_name_H-M   'P 1'
#
loop_
_entity.id
_entity.type
_entity.pdbx_description
1 polymer ?
#
loop_
_entity_poly.entity_id
_entity_poly.type
_entity_poly.pdbx_seq_one_letter_code
_entity_poly.pdbx_strand_id
1 'polypeptide(L)'
;MLDGMNECQDAVGTGYLGGVPGGVALGEELRAGRIDAEPFALNGRWVPMYNLHKVLNGLLDAYEAAGQEDALEMARRFADWWMGISARLDDAQIESILTAEFGGMNDAFFRLAAITGRDDLAAEGRRWSHRLLLDPLLAGEDRLNGLHANTQVPKAIGYARSGQDDLLGAAHTFWEEVVDDRTVAIGGH
;
A
#
# COMPACT_ATOMS: atom_id res chain seq x y z
N MET A 1 17.10 -12.95 -10.49
CA MET A 1 16.52 -12.27 -9.30
C MET A 1 15.13 -12.80 -8.99
N LEU A 2 14.20 -12.84 -9.96
CA LEU A 2 12.85 -13.39 -9.73
C LEU A 2 12.90 -14.86 -9.28
N ASP A 3 13.73 -15.71 -9.92
CA ASP A 3 13.88 -17.13 -9.52
C ASP A 3 14.21 -17.28 -8.04
N GLY A 4 15.20 -16.51 -7.54
CA GLY A 4 15.57 -16.54 -6.13
C GLY A 4 14.49 -15.99 -5.20
N MET A 5 13.68 -15.01 -5.65
CA MET A 5 12.52 -14.53 -4.89
C MET A 5 11.43 -15.60 -4.82
N ASN A 6 11.17 -16.29 -5.92
CA ASN A 6 10.22 -17.39 -5.95
C ASN A 6 10.66 -18.55 -5.04
N GLU A 7 11.92 -18.95 -5.10
CA GLU A 7 12.50 -19.96 -4.20
C GLU A 7 12.34 -19.56 -2.71
N CYS A 8 12.57 -18.29 -2.39
CA CYS A 8 12.36 -17.78 -1.02
C CYS A 8 10.89 -17.82 -0.60
N GLN A 9 9.97 -17.43 -1.48
CA GLN A 9 8.53 -17.46 -1.20
C GLN A 9 8.04 -18.91 -0.99
N ASP A 10 8.51 -19.83 -1.83
CA ASP A 10 8.19 -21.26 -1.73
C ASP A 10 8.75 -21.86 -0.43
N ALA A 11 9.98 -21.52 -0.06
CA ALA A 11 10.61 -22.00 1.16
C ALA A 11 9.89 -21.48 2.44
N VAL A 12 9.37 -20.25 2.41
CA VAL A 12 8.55 -19.71 3.50
C VAL A 12 7.18 -20.39 3.57
N GLY A 13 6.59 -20.74 2.43
CA GLY A 13 5.36 -21.53 2.31
C GLY A 13 4.07 -20.82 2.73
N THR A 14 4.13 -19.54 3.12
CA THR A 14 2.97 -18.76 3.57
C THR A 14 2.43 -17.79 2.52
N GLY A 15 3.17 -17.61 1.44
CA GLY A 15 2.94 -16.53 0.45
C GLY A 15 3.67 -15.22 0.78
N TYR A 16 4.22 -15.06 1.97
CA TYR A 16 5.02 -13.88 2.34
C TYR A 16 6.26 -13.74 1.44
N LEU A 17 6.50 -12.52 0.99
CA LEU A 17 7.67 -12.16 0.21
C LEU A 17 8.12 -10.73 0.54
N GLY A 18 8.68 -10.53 1.70
CA GLY A 18 9.18 -9.24 2.14
C GLY A 18 10.60 -9.31 2.67
N GLY A 19 11.32 -8.20 2.58
CA GLY A 19 12.69 -8.06 3.11
C GLY A 19 12.74 -7.63 4.57
N VAL A 20 11.62 -7.70 5.32
CA VAL A 20 11.56 -7.26 6.72
C VAL A 20 12.04 -8.37 7.64
N PRO A 21 13.07 -8.14 8.47
CA PRO A 21 13.47 -9.11 9.48
C PRO A 21 12.29 -9.45 10.42
N GLY A 22 11.97 -10.73 10.54
CA GLY A 22 10.82 -11.19 11.33
C GLY A 22 9.44 -10.87 10.72
N GLY A 23 9.34 -10.61 9.41
CA GLY A 23 8.09 -10.23 8.75
C GLY A 23 6.98 -11.29 8.82
N VAL A 24 7.32 -12.58 8.79
CA VAL A 24 6.33 -13.65 9.00
C VAL A 24 5.77 -13.59 10.42
N ALA A 25 6.62 -13.40 11.43
CA ALA A 25 6.19 -13.25 12.83
C ALA A 25 5.32 -11.99 13.01
N LEU A 26 5.67 -10.88 12.33
CA LEU A 26 4.83 -9.69 12.30
C LEU A 26 3.41 -10.02 11.79
N GLY A 27 3.31 -10.78 10.69
CA GLY A 27 2.01 -11.21 10.17
C GLY A 27 1.17 -11.97 11.20
N GLU A 28 1.77 -12.86 11.99
CA GLU A 28 1.08 -13.59 13.05
C GLU A 28 0.68 -12.67 14.24
N GLU A 29 1.52 -11.71 14.57
CA GLU A 29 1.20 -10.71 15.59
C GLU A 29 -0.02 -9.87 15.19
N LEU A 30 -0.05 -9.39 13.95
CA LEU A 30 -1.17 -8.62 13.41
C LEU A 30 -2.46 -9.46 13.33
N ARG A 31 -2.37 -10.72 12.88
CA ARG A 31 -3.52 -11.65 12.88
C ARG A 31 -4.10 -11.86 14.28
N ALA A 32 -3.26 -11.78 15.30
CA ALA A 32 -3.68 -11.88 16.70
C ALA A 32 -4.17 -10.54 17.28
N GLY A 33 -4.29 -9.50 16.46
CA GLY A 33 -4.73 -8.16 16.87
C GLY A 33 -3.70 -7.40 17.71
N ARG A 34 -2.45 -7.85 17.73
CA ARG A 34 -1.36 -7.13 18.42
C ARG A 34 -0.77 -6.09 17.48
N ILE A 35 -1.09 -4.83 17.72
CA ILE A 35 -0.65 -3.68 16.95
C ILE A 35 -0.02 -2.68 17.89
N ASP A 36 1.28 -2.43 17.70
CA ASP A 36 2.04 -1.38 18.31
C ASP A 36 2.58 -0.50 17.19
N ALA A 37 1.84 0.57 16.89
CA ALA A 37 2.08 1.45 15.77
C ALA A 37 2.72 2.76 16.28
N GLU A 38 3.99 2.94 15.96
CA GLU A 38 4.77 4.15 16.25
C GLU A 38 5.21 4.82 14.95
N PRO A 39 5.54 6.12 14.94
CA PRO A 39 6.03 6.78 13.74
C PRO A 39 7.18 6.01 13.08
N PHE A 40 6.97 5.59 11.83
CA PHE A 40 7.89 4.78 11.01
C PHE A 40 8.17 3.36 11.55
N ALA A 41 7.38 2.85 12.48
CA ALA A 41 7.57 1.50 13.03
C ALA A 41 6.24 0.80 13.27
N LEU A 42 6.23 -0.52 13.11
CA LEU A 42 5.11 -1.38 13.43
C LEU A 42 5.64 -2.61 14.19
N ASN A 43 5.16 -2.78 15.42
CA ASN A 43 5.62 -3.84 16.34
C ASN A 43 7.16 -3.90 16.43
N GLY A 44 7.79 -2.74 16.58
CA GLY A 44 9.25 -2.59 16.72
C GLY A 44 10.06 -2.88 15.43
N ARG A 45 9.41 -3.01 14.27
CA ARG A 45 10.08 -3.20 12.97
C ARG A 45 10.00 -1.90 12.17
N TRP A 46 11.14 -1.51 11.58
CA TRP A 46 11.24 -0.30 10.77
C TRP A 46 10.49 -0.42 9.45
N VAL A 47 9.52 0.44 9.23
CA VAL A 47 8.72 0.62 8.02
C VAL A 47 8.34 -0.67 7.24
N PRO A 48 7.79 -1.71 7.90
CA PRO A 48 7.47 -2.95 7.23
C PRO A 48 6.44 -2.77 6.12
N MET A 49 5.42 -1.94 6.31
CA MET A 49 4.38 -1.70 5.31
C MET A 49 4.93 -1.05 4.03
N TYR A 50 5.87 -0.11 4.19
CA TYR A 50 6.55 0.50 3.05
C TYR A 50 7.33 -0.55 2.25
N ASN A 51 8.04 -1.46 2.93
CA ASN A 51 8.76 -2.57 2.28
C ASN A 51 7.79 -3.48 1.51
N LEU A 52 6.68 -3.90 2.14
CA LEU A 52 5.71 -4.81 1.52
C LEU A 52 5.13 -4.21 0.24
N HIS A 53 4.69 -2.95 0.28
CA HIS A 53 4.13 -2.31 -0.92
C HIS A 53 5.16 -2.16 -2.04
N LYS A 54 6.42 -1.85 -1.72
CA LYS A 54 7.49 -1.73 -2.73
C LYS A 54 7.80 -3.07 -3.40
N VAL A 55 7.82 -4.17 -2.62
CA VAL A 55 8.00 -5.52 -3.18
C VAL A 55 6.83 -5.86 -4.10
N LEU A 56 5.58 -5.62 -3.66
CA LEU A 56 4.40 -5.91 -4.46
C LEU A 56 4.39 -5.10 -5.77
N ASN A 57 4.64 -3.78 -5.69
CA ASN A 57 4.72 -2.93 -6.89
C ASN A 57 5.88 -3.34 -7.82
N GLY A 58 7.04 -3.72 -7.28
CA GLY A 58 8.15 -4.20 -8.09
C GLY A 58 7.84 -5.50 -8.85
N LEU A 59 7.06 -6.41 -8.26
CA LEU A 59 6.57 -7.60 -8.95
C LEU A 59 5.59 -7.23 -10.08
N LEU A 60 4.69 -6.29 -9.83
CA LEU A 60 3.76 -5.80 -10.85
C LEU A 60 4.49 -5.07 -11.98
N ASP A 61 5.52 -4.28 -11.67
CA ASP A 61 6.39 -3.65 -12.68
C ASP A 61 7.11 -4.70 -13.55
N ALA A 62 7.61 -5.78 -12.94
CA ALA A 62 8.25 -6.87 -13.68
C ALA A 62 7.26 -7.59 -14.60
N TYR A 63 6.02 -7.76 -14.19
CA TYR A 63 4.97 -8.30 -15.04
C TYR A 63 4.60 -7.35 -16.18
N GLU A 64 4.20 -6.11 -15.85
CA GLU A 64 3.66 -5.16 -16.83
C GLU A 64 4.72 -4.68 -17.85
N ALA A 65 5.95 -4.39 -17.38
CA ALA A 65 6.99 -3.86 -18.24
C ALA A 65 7.86 -4.93 -18.94
N ALA A 66 8.00 -6.11 -18.34
CA ALA A 66 8.89 -7.15 -18.85
C ALA A 66 8.20 -8.50 -19.14
N GLY A 67 6.87 -8.59 -18.98
CA GLY A 67 6.10 -9.79 -19.29
C GLY A 67 6.44 -11.01 -18.42
N GLN A 68 6.89 -10.79 -17.19
CA GLN A 68 7.30 -11.86 -16.29
C GLN A 68 6.11 -12.47 -15.56
N GLU A 69 5.54 -13.54 -16.09
CA GLU A 69 4.37 -14.22 -15.51
C GLU A 69 4.60 -14.72 -14.08
N ASP A 70 5.80 -15.21 -13.78
CA ASP A 70 6.17 -15.66 -12.42
C ASP A 70 6.09 -14.53 -11.40
N ALA A 71 6.35 -13.29 -11.82
CA ALA A 71 6.22 -12.13 -10.95
C ALA A 71 4.75 -11.87 -10.57
N LEU A 72 3.83 -12.02 -11.52
CA LEU A 72 2.39 -11.90 -11.25
C LEU A 72 1.91 -12.99 -10.28
N GLU A 73 2.38 -14.23 -10.45
CA GLU A 73 2.02 -15.31 -9.55
C GLU A 73 2.56 -15.09 -8.13
N MET A 74 3.80 -14.64 -8.00
CA MET A 74 4.36 -14.23 -6.70
C MET A 74 3.55 -13.09 -6.07
N ALA A 75 3.14 -12.09 -6.86
CA ALA A 75 2.33 -10.98 -6.40
C ALA A 75 0.96 -11.43 -5.87
N ARG A 76 0.28 -12.35 -6.57
CA ARG A 76 -0.99 -12.94 -6.14
C ARG A 76 -0.86 -13.63 -4.78
N ARG A 77 0.12 -14.53 -4.64
CA ARG A 77 0.37 -15.24 -3.38
C ARG A 77 0.69 -14.29 -2.23
N PHE A 78 1.45 -13.23 -2.51
CA PHE A 78 1.80 -12.24 -1.52
C PHE A 78 0.60 -11.38 -1.10
N ALA A 79 -0.23 -10.97 -2.05
CA ALA A 79 -1.48 -10.27 -1.76
C ALA A 79 -2.46 -11.12 -0.95
N ASP A 80 -2.63 -12.41 -1.31
CA ASP A 80 -3.50 -13.33 -0.57
C ASP A 80 -3.02 -13.55 0.88
N TRP A 81 -1.70 -13.65 1.07
CA TRP A 81 -1.12 -13.70 2.43
C TRP A 81 -1.49 -12.46 3.25
N TRP A 82 -1.34 -11.27 2.64
CA TRP A 82 -1.66 -10.00 3.30
C TRP A 82 -3.17 -9.87 3.58
N MET A 83 -4.02 -10.19 2.63
CA MET A 83 -5.47 -10.18 2.81
C MET A 83 -5.92 -11.12 3.95
N GLY A 84 -5.24 -12.25 4.11
CA GLY A 84 -5.48 -13.16 5.25
C GLY A 84 -5.12 -12.56 6.60
N ILE A 85 -4.25 -11.54 6.66
CA ILE A 85 -3.97 -10.74 7.86
C ILE A 85 -5.02 -9.64 8.00
N SER A 86 -5.17 -8.84 6.96
CA SER A 86 -6.07 -7.68 6.91
C SER A 86 -7.52 -8.04 7.28
N ALA A 87 -7.99 -9.19 6.86
CA ALA A 87 -9.33 -9.71 7.22
C ALA A 87 -9.57 -9.90 8.73
N ARG A 88 -8.52 -9.88 9.54
CA ARG A 88 -8.59 -9.97 11.01
C ARG A 88 -8.52 -8.62 11.71
N LEU A 89 -8.24 -7.56 10.97
CA LEU A 89 -8.11 -6.21 11.48
C LEU A 89 -9.44 -5.46 11.28
N ASP A 90 -9.80 -4.66 12.25
CA ASP A 90 -10.86 -3.66 12.07
C ASP A 90 -10.33 -2.37 11.43
N ASP A 91 -11.23 -1.48 11.04
CA ASP A 91 -10.86 -0.24 10.35
C ASP A 91 -10.02 0.69 11.24
N ALA A 92 -10.27 0.72 12.55
CA ALA A 92 -9.48 1.54 13.47
C ALA A 92 -8.03 1.03 13.59
N GLN A 93 -7.86 -0.29 13.57
CA GLN A 93 -6.53 -0.92 13.55
C GLN A 93 -5.77 -0.61 12.26
N ILE A 94 -6.45 -0.66 11.11
CA ILE A 94 -5.85 -0.29 9.83
C ILE A 94 -5.45 1.18 9.81
N GLU A 95 -6.33 2.08 10.24
CA GLU A 95 -6.01 3.51 10.32
C GLU A 95 -4.85 3.79 11.28
N SER A 96 -4.75 3.08 12.39
CA SER A 96 -3.59 3.17 13.30
C SER A 96 -2.29 2.81 12.59
N ILE A 97 -2.27 1.70 11.84
CA ILE A 97 -1.12 1.29 11.03
C ILE A 97 -0.79 2.36 9.98
N LEU A 98 -1.78 2.85 9.25
CA LEU A 98 -1.61 3.84 8.18
C LEU A 98 -1.15 5.21 8.69
N THR A 99 -1.45 5.56 9.93
CA THR A 99 -0.99 6.80 10.57
C THR A 99 0.48 6.71 10.98
N ALA A 100 0.92 5.54 11.40
CA ALA A 100 2.29 5.31 11.86
C ALA A 100 3.23 4.91 10.73
N GLU A 101 2.70 4.22 9.72
CA GLU A 101 3.43 3.63 8.62
C GLU A 101 2.80 3.93 7.28
N PHE A 102 3.55 3.72 6.23
CA PHE A 102 3.27 4.36 4.96
C PHE A 102 3.54 3.47 3.76
N GLY A 103 2.94 3.88 2.68
CA GLY A 103 3.20 3.31 1.37
C GLY A 103 1.95 3.34 0.52
N GLY A 104 2.12 2.94 -0.73
CA GLY A 104 1.05 2.79 -1.70
C GLY A 104 0.44 1.40 -1.69
N MET A 105 0.07 0.84 -0.53
CA MET A 105 -0.61 -0.46 -0.50
C MET A 105 -1.91 -0.41 -1.29
N ASN A 106 -2.65 0.69 -1.19
CA ASN A 106 -3.84 0.93 -2.00
C ASN A 106 -3.52 0.89 -3.51
N ASP A 107 -2.45 1.56 -3.95
CA ASP A 107 -2.00 1.54 -5.35
C ASP A 107 -1.68 0.11 -5.82
N ALA A 108 -0.90 -0.63 -5.03
CA ALA A 108 -0.53 -2.00 -5.37
C ALA A 108 -1.76 -2.92 -5.50
N PHE A 109 -2.72 -2.81 -4.59
CA PHE A 109 -3.95 -3.59 -4.64
C PHE A 109 -4.85 -3.20 -5.82
N PHE A 110 -5.01 -1.91 -6.13
CA PHE A 110 -5.78 -1.47 -7.30
C PHE A 110 -5.14 -1.92 -8.61
N ARG A 111 -3.79 -1.87 -8.71
CA ARG A 111 -3.07 -2.41 -9.88
C ARG A 111 -3.33 -3.90 -10.05
N LEU A 112 -3.12 -4.67 -8.98
CA LEU A 112 -3.32 -6.12 -9.03
C LEU A 112 -4.78 -6.48 -9.34
N ALA A 113 -5.75 -5.72 -8.81
CA ALA A 113 -7.16 -5.88 -9.13
C ALA A 113 -7.44 -5.66 -10.62
N ALA A 114 -6.89 -4.59 -11.20
CA ALA A 114 -7.04 -4.29 -12.62
C ALA A 114 -6.44 -5.38 -13.53
N ILE A 115 -5.26 -5.92 -13.16
CA ILE A 115 -4.59 -6.99 -13.91
C ILE A 115 -5.37 -8.31 -13.83
N THR A 116 -5.91 -8.62 -12.65
CA THR A 116 -6.50 -9.94 -12.38
C THR A 116 -8.01 -10.02 -12.51
N GLY A 117 -8.69 -8.87 -12.58
CA GLY A 117 -10.15 -8.79 -12.55
C GLY A 117 -10.77 -9.17 -11.19
N ARG A 118 -10.01 -9.11 -10.10
CA ARG A 118 -10.46 -9.49 -8.75
C ARG A 118 -11.02 -8.30 -7.98
N ASP A 119 -12.32 -8.30 -7.75
CA ASP A 119 -13.03 -7.24 -7.01
C ASP A 119 -12.63 -7.17 -5.52
N ASP A 120 -12.28 -8.30 -4.91
CA ASP A 120 -11.82 -8.36 -3.52
C ASP A 120 -10.49 -7.60 -3.31
N LEU A 121 -9.61 -7.60 -4.31
CA LEU A 121 -8.38 -6.80 -4.28
C LEU A 121 -8.68 -5.30 -4.42
N ALA A 122 -9.68 -4.93 -5.24
CA ALA A 122 -10.12 -3.53 -5.32
C ALA A 122 -10.72 -3.04 -4.00
N ALA A 123 -11.53 -3.88 -3.34
CA ALA A 123 -12.07 -3.59 -2.01
C ALA A 123 -10.95 -3.43 -0.97
N GLU A 124 -9.93 -4.28 -1.03
CA GLU A 124 -8.76 -4.18 -0.16
C GLU A 124 -7.98 -2.88 -0.42
N GLY A 125 -7.76 -2.50 -1.68
CA GLY A 125 -7.15 -1.23 -2.04
C GLY A 125 -7.89 -0.03 -1.43
N ARG A 126 -9.23 -0.05 -1.49
CA ARG A 126 -10.04 0.99 -0.85
C ARG A 126 -9.88 1.00 0.67
N ARG A 127 -9.80 -0.15 1.29
CA ARG A 127 -9.61 -0.30 2.75
C ARG A 127 -8.29 0.28 3.22
N TRP A 128 -7.24 0.21 2.39
CA TRP A 128 -5.90 0.78 2.64
C TRP A 128 -5.72 2.21 2.12
N SER A 129 -6.82 2.92 1.82
CA SER A 129 -6.77 4.27 1.27
C SER A 129 -6.59 5.40 2.30
N HIS A 130 -6.36 5.08 3.58
CA HIS A 130 -6.05 6.03 4.66
C HIS A 130 -7.05 7.19 4.78
N ARG A 131 -8.08 7.00 5.57
CA ARG A 131 -9.20 7.94 5.73
C ARG A 131 -8.76 9.31 6.25
N LEU A 132 -7.73 9.37 7.09
CA LEU A 132 -7.17 10.64 7.58
C LEU A 132 -6.72 11.56 6.42
N LEU A 133 -6.24 10.98 5.31
CA LEU A 133 -5.91 11.72 4.08
C LEU A 133 -7.11 11.81 3.15
N LEU A 134 -7.81 10.70 2.93
CA LEU A 134 -8.85 10.58 1.92
C LEU A 134 -10.10 11.41 2.25
N ASP A 135 -10.61 11.33 3.48
CA ASP A 135 -11.88 11.97 3.86
C ASP A 135 -11.84 13.51 3.67
N PRO A 136 -10.76 14.24 4.07
CA PRO A 136 -10.65 15.67 3.75
C PRO A 136 -10.61 15.95 2.25
N LEU A 137 -9.86 15.16 1.47
CA LEU A 137 -9.76 15.35 0.02
C LEU A 137 -11.12 15.16 -0.68
N LEU A 138 -11.92 14.20 -0.23
CA LEU A 138 -13.29 13.99 -0.71
C LEU A 138 -14.21 15.17 -0.36
N ALA A 139 -13.94 15.85 0.74
CA ALA A 139 -14.68 17.04 1.16
C ALA A 139 -14.17 18.34 0.50
N GLY A 140 -13.09 18.27 -0.31
CA GLY A 140 -12.44 19.46 -0.88
C GLY A 140 -11.71 20.30 0.17
N GLU A 141 -11.26 19.67 1.27
CA GLU A 141 -10.55 20.33 2.36
C GLU A 141 -9.05 20.06 2.30
N ASP A 142 -8.24 21.13 2.29
CA ASP A 142 -6.79 21.04 2.45
C ASP A 142 -6.40 20.71 3.90
N ARG A 143 -5.93 19.49 4.13
CA ARG A 143 -5.41 19.01 5.41
C ARG A 143 -3.98 18.44 5.28
N LEU A 144 -3.24 18.85 4.24
CA LEU A 144 -1.91 18.31 3.95
C LEU A 144 -0.81 18.86 4.87
N ASN A 145 -1.04 19.98 5.55
CA ASN A 145 -0.04 20.61 6.42
C ASN A 145 0.38 19.67 7.57
N GLY A 146 1.70 19.50 7.72
CA GLY A 146 2.29 18.60 8.73
C GLY A 146 2.37 17.15 8.31
N LEU A 147 1.82 16.76 7.16
CA LEU A 147 1.98 15.41 6.62
C LEU A 147 3.29 15.30 5.84
N HIS A 148 3.92 14.12 5.93
CA HIS A 148 5.16 13.85 5.21
C HIS A 148 4.87 13.44 3.76
N ALA A 149 5.25 14.27 2.78
CA ALA A 149 4.91 14.11 1.36
C ALA A 149 5.22 12.71 0.81
N ASN A 150 6.42 12.18 1.07
CA ASN A 150 6.84 10.85 0.60
C ASN A 150 5.89 9.72 1.04
N THR A 151 5.13 9.92 2.11
CA THR A 151 4.20 8.92 2.64
C THR A 151 2.79 9.08 2.07
N GLN A 152 2.43 10.26 1.57
CA GLN A 152 1.09 10.56 1.09
C GLN A 152 0.97 10.47 -0.43
N VAL A 153 1.98 10.91 -1.18
CA VAL A 153 1.98 10.86 -2.65
C VAL A 153 1.66 9.46 -3.21
N PRO A 154 2.24 8.36 -2.71
CA PRO A 154 1.88 7.02 -3.21
C PRO A 154 0.41 6.66 -3.02
N LYS A 155 -0.25 7.17 -1.97
CA LYS A 155 -1.67 6.93 -1.74
C LYS A 155 -2.53 7.65 -2.78
N ALA A 156 -2.19 8.91 -3.09
CA ALA A 156 -2.88 9.68 -4.13
C ALA A 156 -2.71 9.05 -5.53
N ILE A 157 -1.55 8.43 -5.82
CA ILE A 157 -1.36 7.62 -7.04
C ILE A 157 -2.35 6.46 -7.05
N GLY A 158 -2.53 5.78 -5.93
CA GLY A 158 -3.51 4.71 -5.78
C GLY A 158 -4.95 5.20 -5.99
N TYR A 159 -5.31 6.39 -5.46
CA TYR A 159 -6.63 6.98 -5.73
C TYR A 159 -6.87 7.18 -7.23
N ALA A 160 -5.90 7.77 -7.94
CA ALA A 160 -6.00 8.00 -9.37
C ALA A 160 -6.13 6.70 -10.19
N ARG A 161 -5.55 5.60 -9.70
CA ARG A 161 -5.52 4.30 -10.37
C ARG A 161 -6.71 3.39 -10.06
N SER A 162 -7.49 3.76 -9.04
CA SER A 162 -8.55 2.90 -8.49
C SER A 162 -9.67 2.55 -9.47
N GLY A 163 -9.88 3.37 -10.50
CA GLY A 163 -11.06 3.28 -11.37
C GLY A 163 -12.37 3.71 -10.70
N GLN A 164 -12.32 4.31 -9.51
CA GLN A 164 -13.48 4.78 -8.75
C GLN A 164 -13.57 6.31 -8.83
N ASP A 165 -14.71 6.84 -9.24
CA ASP A 165 -14.88 8.27 -9.53
C ASP A 165 -14.62 9.17 -8.30
N ASP A 166 -15.03 8.75 -7.12
CA ASP A 166 -14.80 9.49 -5.89
C ASP A 166 -13.31 9.55 -5.52
N LEU A 167 -12.58 8.44 -5.65
CA LEU A 167 -11.14 8.41 -5.42
C LEU A 167 -10.38 9.20 -6.48
N LEU A 168 -10.82 9.18 -7.73
CA LEU A 168 -10.24 10.02 -8.78
C LEU A 168 -10.44 11.51 -8.46
N GLY A 169 -11.60 11.88 -7.94
CA GLY A 169 -11.87 13.24 -7.45
C GLY A 169 -10.90 13.63 -6.33
N ALA A 170 -10.69 12.75 -5.34
CA ALA A 170 -9.73 12.98 -4.25
C ALA A 170 -8.27 13.11 -4.76
N ALA A 171 -7.89 12.31 -5.76
CA ALA A 171 -6.57 12.42 -6.40
C ALA A 171 -6.39 13.76 -7.10
N HIS A 172 -7.44 14.28 -7.75
CA HIS A 172 -7.43 15.58 -8.42
C HIS A 172 -7.28 16.72 -7.39
N THR A 173 -8.06 16.68 -6.30
CA THR A 173 -7.92 17.64 -5.19
C THR A 173 -6.50 17.63 -4.63
N PHE A 174 -5.94 16.42 -4.36
CA PHE A 174 -4.56 16.30 -3.89
C PHE A 174 -3.55 16.93 -4.87
N TRP A 175 -3.74 16.70 -6.17
CA TRP A 175 -2.87 17.25 -7.21
C TRP A 175 -2.90 18.78 -7.20
N GLU A 176 -4.08 19.39 -7.20
CA GLU A 176 -4.23 20.86 -7.17
C GLU A 176 -3.58 21.46 -5.93
N GLU A 177 -3.87 20.93 -4.74
CA GLU A 177 -3.30 21.36 -3.46
C GLU A 177 -1.76 21.30 -3.44
N VAL A 178 -1.17 20.28 -4.06
CA VAL A 178 0.30 20.11 -4.11
C VAL A 178 0.91 20.98 -5.21
N VAL A 179 0.36 20.95 -6.42
CA VAL A 179 0.98 21.60 -7.58
C VAL A 179 0.79 23.11 -7.52
N ASP A 180 -0.41 23.59 -7.17
CA ASP A 180 -0.73 25.00 -7.20
C ASP A 180 -0.25 25.74 -5.92
N ASP A 181 -0.38 25.09 -4.76
CA ASP A 181 -0.15 25.74 -3.48
C ASP A 181 1.21 25.41 -2.82
N ARG A 182 1.83 24.27 -3.17
CA ARG A 182 3.05 23.77 -2.47
C ARG A 182 4.26 23.58 -3.36
N THR A 183 4.09 23.62 -4.68
CA THR A 183 5.21 23.40 -5.59
C THR A 183 5.98 24.68 -5.86
N VAL A 184 7.29 24.66 -5.65
CA VAL A 184 8.20 25.76 -6.01
C VAL A 184 8.65 25.69 -7.46
N ALA A 185 9.23 26.78 -7.99
CA ALA A 185 9.58 26.92 -9.42
C ALA A 185 10.47 25.81 -10.00
N ILE A 186 11.19 25.08 -9.18
CA ILE A 186 12.03 23.93 -9.59
C ILE A 186 11.29 22.57 -9.51
N GLY A 187 10.00 22.57 -9.18
CA GLY A 187 9.18 21.36 -9.08
C GLY A 187 9.26 20.62 -7.74
N GLY A 188 9.97 21.15 -6.75
CA GLY A 188 9.96 20.59 -5.37
C GLY A 188 8.78 21.08 -4.55
N HIS A 189 8.33 20.25 -3.62
CA HIS A 189 7.24 20.56 -2.68
C HIS A 189 7.52 19.97 -1.29
#